data_e304b73e29c733f3f0f9fcfae7909dc7
#
_entry.id   e304b73e29c733f3f0f9fcfae7909dc7
#
_cell.length_a   1.000
_cell.length_b   1.000
_cell.length_c   1.000
_cell.angle_alpha   90.00
_cell.angle_beta   90.00
_cell.angle_gamma   90.00
#
_symmetry.space_group_name_H-M   'P 1'
#
loop_
_entity.id
_entity.type
_entity.pdbx_description
1 polymer ?
#
loop_
_entity_poly.entity_id
_entity_poly.type
_entity_poly.pdbx_seq_one_letter_code
_entity_poly.pdbx_strand_id
1 'polypeptide(L)'
;MKNDTSYARMQFLLASTGSVFNETNYQALSDQIEVHKYLINQTIPWVISWDDAAFSWVENVFHPIMQVVGQWEVQAAFPRFTRAQLFFAVSNHWYYMLEKSPDVSVKYAAVDYAATYGKGLARWISRLQIPSRVA
;
A
#
# COMPACT_ATOMS: atom_id res chain seq x y z
N MET A 1 26.13 11.98 -4.63
CA MET A 1 25.67 12.74 -3.46
C MET A 1 24.17 12.93 -3.52
N LYS A 2 23.51 12.59 -2.44
CA LYS A 2 22.08 12.82 -2.35
C LYS A 2 21.81 14.32 -2.22
N ASN A 3 20.84 14.82 -2.94
CA ASN A 3 20.43 16.20 -2.73
C ASN A 3 19.51 16.29 -1.51
N ASP A 4 19.34 17.51 -1.00
CA ASP A 4 18.54 17.73 0.20
C ASP A 4 17.09 17.30 0.02
N THR A 5 16.56 17.43 -1.19
CA THR A 5 15.19 17.05 -1.48
C THR A 5 14.98 15.55 -1.31
N SER A 6 15.87 14.74 -1.83
CA SER A 6 15.76 13.28 -1.69
C SER A 6 15.86 12.86 -0.24
N TYR A 7 16.77 13.47 0.50
CA TYR A 7 16.94 13.15 1.91
C TYR A 7 15.69 13.51 2.71
N ALA A 8 15.15 14.70 2.49
CA ALA A 8 13.95 15.16 3.19
C ALA A 8 12.75 14.25 2.87
N ARG A 9 12.61 13.85 1.62
CA ARG A 9 11.53 12.95 1.21
C ARG A 9 11.65 11.60 1.90
N MET A 10 12.86 11.07 1.96
CA MET A 10 13.09 9.80 2.64
C MET A 10 12.75 9.90 4.13
N GLN A 11 13.18 10.97 4.80
CA GLN A 11 12.89 11.16 6.21
C GLN A 11 11.39 11.27 6.46
N PHE A 12 10.67 11.99 5.60
CA PHE A 12 9.22 12.08 5.70
C PHE A 12 8.57 10.69 5.61
N LEU A 13 8.97 9.90 4.64
CA LEU A 13 8.37 8.58 4.44
C LEU A 13 8.66 7.64 5.59
N LEU A 14 9.90 7.61 6.06
CA LEU A 14 10.25 6.73 7.17
C LEU A 14 9.50 7.10 8.44
N ALA A 15 9.37 8.40 8.70
CA ALA A 15 8.63 8.86 9.87
C ALA A 15 7.15 8.59 9.75
N SER A 16 6.57 8.84 8.59
CA SER A 16 5.12 8.71 8.37
C SER A 16 4.64 7.26 8.36
N THR A 17 5.53 6.32 8.13
CA THR A 17 5.18 4.90 8.05
C THR A 17 5.57 4.13 9.30
N GLY A 18 5.94 4.83 10.38
CA GLY A 18 6.13 4.19 11.69
C GLY A 18 7.19 3.12 11.72
N SER A 19 8.29 3.32 11.02
CA SER A 19 9.44 2.39 11.02
C SER A 19 9.14 1.03 10.37
N VAL A 20 8.10 0.93 9.57
CA VAL A 20 7.84 -0.28 8.80
C VAL A 20 8.92 -0.48 7.74
N PHE A 21 9.41 0.63 7.17
CA PHE A 21 10.39 0.61 6.10
C PHE A 21 11.74 1.16 6.57
N ASN A 22 12.78 0.83 5.83
CA ASN A 22 14.09 1.39 6.04
C ASN A 22 14.60 2.03 4.75
N GLU A 23 15.84 2.53 4.77
CA GLU A 23 16.38 3.27 3.64
C GLU A 23 16.42 2.45 2.36
N THR A 24 16.58 1.14 2.46
CA THR A 24 16.65 0.30 1.26
C THR A 24 15.31 0.22 0.53
N ASN A 25 14.22 0.57 1.20
CA ASN A 25 12.89 0.56 0.60
C ASN A 25 12.54 1.87 -0.09
N TYR A 26 13.37 2.93 0.09
CA TYR A 26 12.98 4.26 -0.36
C TYR A 26 12.67 4.33 -1.85
N GLN A 27 13.49 3.69 -2.69
CA GLN A 27 13.26 3.78 -4.13
C GLN A 27 11.91 3.18 -4.51
N ALA A 28 11.58 2.03 -3.94
CA ALA A 28 10.29 1.40 -4.23
C ALA A 28 9.13 2.27 -3.76
N LEU A 29 9.25 2.89 -2.60
CA LEU A 29 8.21 3.79 -2.08
C LEU A 29 8.07 5.04 -2.95
N SER A 30 9.20 5.62 -3.34
CA SER A 30 9.20 6.80 -4.20
C SER A 30 8.54 6.49 -5.54
N ASP A 31 8.81 5.33 -6.10
CA ASP A 31 8.19 4.90 -7.35
C ASP A 31 6.68 4.80 -7.21
N GLN A 32 6.20 4.25 -6.09
CA GLN A 32 4.76 4.18 -5.86
C GLN A 32 4.13 5.56 -5.73
N ILE A 33 4.84 6.49 -5.08
CA ILE A 33 4.32 7.84 -4.94
C ILE A 33 4.26 8.55 -6.28
N GLU A 34 5.24 8.32 -7.16
CA GLU A 34 5.19 8.89 -8.49
C GLU A 34 4.01 8.36 -9.29
N VAL A 35 3.72 7.07 -9.18
CA VAL A 35 2.54 6.49 -9.82
C VAL A 35 1.26 7.09 -9.23
N HIS A 36 1.21 7.22 -7.91
CA HIS A 36 0.05 7.80 -7.23
C HIS A 36 -0.17 9.25 -7.67
N LYS A 37 0.89 10.02 -7.77
CA LYS A 37 0.83 11.39 -8.26
C LYS A 37 0.29 11.44 -9.68
N TYR A 38 0.78 10.55 -10.55
CA TYR A 38 0.31 10.48 -11.93
C TYR A 38 -1.20 10.19 -11.97
N LEU A 39 -1.66 9.23 -11.17
CA LEU A 39 -3.08 8.87 -11.16
C LEU A 39 -3.96 10.00 -10.67
N ILE A 40 -3.53 10.71 -9.63
CA ILE A 40 -4.27 11.87 -9.13
C ILE A 40 -4.34 12.95 -10.22
N ASN A 41 -3.23 13.21 -10.89
CA ASN A 41 -3.19 14.24 -11.93
C ASN A 41 -4.10 13.93 -13.11
N GLN A 42 -4.51 12.67 -13.27
CA GLN A 42 -5.49 12.32 -14.31
C GLN A 42 -6.90 12.78 -13.96
N THR A 43 -7.17 13.06 -12.68
CA THR A 43 -8.52 13.35 -12.21
C THR A 43 -8.74 14.80 -11.83
N ILE A 44 -7.68 15.60 -11.77
CA ILE A 44 -7.80 17.00 -11.39
C ILE A 44 -7.11 17.89 -12.44
N PRO A 45 -7.53 19.17 -12.55
CA PRO A 45 -7.00 20.04 -13.60
C PRO A 45 -5.68 20.72 -13.30
N TRP A 46 -5.10 20.45 -12.14
CA TRP A 46 -3.79 21.03 -11.79
C TRP A 46 -2.82 19.93 -11.41
N VAL A 47 -1.52 20.26 -11.39
CA VAL A 47 -0.47 19.32 -11.02
C VAL A 47 -0.22 19.41 -9.52
N ILE A 48 -0.33 18.28 -8.82
CA ILE A 48 -0.04 18.26 -7.39
C ILE A 48 1.47 18.08 -7.18
N SER A 49 1.93 18.54 -6.02
CA SER A 49 3.32 18.38 -5.64
C SER A 49 3.61 16.93 -5.21
N TRP A 50 4.90 16.61 -5.18
CA TRP A 50 5.31 15.30 -4.63
C TRP A 50 4.87 15.17 -3.17
N ASP A 51 5.01 16.26 -2.40
CA ASP A 51 4.64 16.24 -0.98
C ASP A 51 3.16 15.93 -0.78
N ASP A 52 2.30 16.55 -1.58
CA ASP A 52 0.86 16.28 -1.51
C ASP A 52 0.55 14.85 -1.95
N ALA A 53 1.23 14.38 -2.98
CA ALA A 53 1.04 13.01 -3.42
C ALA A 53 1.52 12.00 -2.36
N ALA A 54 2.62 12.30 -1.70
CA ALA A 54 3.15 11.43 -0.65
C ALA A 54 2.19 11.38 0.55
N PHE A 55 1.66 12.53 0.95
CA PHE A 55 0.68 12.56 2.04
C PHE A 55 -0.56 11.74 1.68
N SER A 56 -1.06 11.93 0.47
CA SER A 56 -2.21 11.17 -0.01
C SER A 56 -1.92 9.67 -0.06
N TRP A 57 -0.71 9.31 -0.49
CA TRP A 57 -0.30 7.91 -0.55
C TRP A 57 -0.29 7.28 0.85
N VAL A 58 0.23 7.98 1.84
CA VAL A 58 0.24 7.47 3.22
C VAL A 58 -1.18 7.22 3.70
N GLU A 59 -2.09 8.16 3.45
CA GLU A 59 -3.46 8.08 3.94
C GLU A 59 -4.30 7.06 3.17
N ASN A 60 -4.10 6.94 1.87
CA ASN A 60 -5.01 6.20 1.01
C ASN A 60 -4.46 4.88 0.49
N VAL A 61 -3.17 4.65 0.63
CA VAL A 61 -2.54 3.40 0.22
C VAL A 61 -1.90 2.70 1.40
N PHE A 62 -0.99 3.38 2.08
CA PHE A 62 -0.23 2.76 3.15
C PHE A 62 -1.13 2.34 4.32
N HIS A 63 -1.90 3.27 4.88
CA HIS A 63 -2.71 2.96 6.05
C HIS A 63 -3.76 1.87 5.78
N PRO A 64 -4.53 1.93 4.68
CA PRO A 64 -5.50 0.86 4.42
C PRO A 64 -4.87 -0.52 4.28
N ILE A 65 -3.72 -0.61 3.63
CA ILE A 65 -3.02 -1.89 3.50
C ILE A 65 -2.56 -2.36 4.87
N MET A 66 -1.97 -1.47 5.66
CA MET A 66 -1.44 -1.85 6.96
C MET A 66 -2.52 -2.20 7.98
N GLN A 67 -3.74 -1.71 7.81
CA GLN A 67 -4.85 -2.15 8.64
C GLN A 67 -5.10 -3.64 8.51
N VAL A 68 -4.89 -4.19 7.33
CA VAL A 68 -5.04 -5.63 7.10
C VAL A 68 -3.76 -6.36 7.45
N VAL A 69 -2.64 -5.92 6.89
CA VAL A 69 -1.34 -6.58 7.05
C VAL A 69 -0.88 -6.59 8.50
N GLY A 70 -1.22 -5.55 9.26
CA GLY A 70 -0.80 -5.43 10.65
C GLY A 70 -1.50 -6.37 11.61
N GLN A 71 -2.55 -7.05 11.18
CA GLN A 71 -3.28 -7.95 12.07
C GLN A 71 -2.49 -9.23 12.29
N TRP A 72 -2.53 -9.74 13.54
CA TRP A 72 -1.72 -10.89 13.89
C TRP A 72 -2.09 -12.13 13.07
N GLU A 73 -3.39 -12.28 12.71
CA GLU A 73 -3.83 -13.42 11.92
C GLU A 73 -3.16 -13.43 10.54
N VAL A 74 -3.05 -12.24 9.94
CA VAL A 74 -2.41 -12.12 8.64
C VAL A 74 -0.92 -12.41 8.77
N GLN A 75 -0.27 -11.85 9.78
CA GLN A 75 1.15 -12.09 9.96
C GLN A 75 1.45 -13.55 10.28
N ALA A 76 0.56 -14.21 11.04
CA ALA A 76 0.70 -15.62 11.33
C ALA A 76 0.56 -16.47 10.07
N ALA A 77 -0.23 -16.02 9.10
CA ALA A 77 -0.40 -16.73 7.84
C ALA A 77 0.78 -16.56 6.89
N PHE A 78 1.63 -15.56 7.15
CA PHE A 78 2.81 -15.29 6.32
C PHE A 78 4.04 -15.16 7.22
N PRO A 79 4.44 -16.25 7.89
CA PRO A 79 5.46 -16.16 8.95
C PRO A 79 6.85 -15.77 8.45
N ARG A 80 7.10 -15.89 7.15
CA ARG A 80 8.40 -15.57 6.58
C ARG A 80 8.48 -14.16 6.02
N PHE A 81 7.39 -13.41 6.11
CA PHE A 81 7.32 -12.06 5.55
C PHE A 81 7.46 -11.05 6.66
N THR A 82 8.27 -10.02 6.44
CA THR A 82 8.22 -8.83 7.27
C THR A 82 7.00 -8.01 6.89
N ARG A 83 6.64 -7.04 7.73
CA ARG A 83 5.53 -6.16 7.40
C ARG A 83 5.80 -5.37 6.12
N ALA A 84 7.06 -4.95 5.90
CA ALA A 84 7.43 -4.27 4.67
C ALA A 84 7.21 -5.18 3.46
N GLN A 85 7.63 -6.43 3.56
CA GLN A 85 7.46 -7.38 2.46
C GLN A 85 5.98 -7.64 2.17
N LEU A 86 5.16 -7.76 3.22
CA LEU A 86 3.73 -7.93 3.04
C LEU A 86 3.10 -6.70 2.41
N PHE A 87 3.54 -5.50 2.83
CA PHE A 87 3.03 -4.29 2.21
C PHE A 87 3.28 -4.29 0.70
N PHE A 88 4.52 -4.59 0.28
CA PHE A 88 4.84 -4.58 -1.14
C PHE A 88 4.10 -5.68 -1.90
N ALA A 89 3.95 -6.86 -1.31
CA ALA A 89 3.21 -7.94 -1.95
C ALA A 89 1.75 -7.53 -2.18
N VAL A 90 1.14 -6.93 -1.18
CA VAL A 90 -0.26 -6.49 -1.28
C VAL A 90 -0.40 -5.32 -2.26
N SER A 91 0.50 -4.34 -2.19
CA SER A 91 0.40 -3.19 -3.07
C SER A 91 0.62 -3.57 -4.53
N ASN A 92 1.54 -4.48 -4.79
CA ASN A 92 1.74 -4.99 -6.15
C ASN A 92 0.50 -5.73 -6.64
N HIS A 93 -0.13 -6.49 -5.77
CA HIS A 93 -1.38 -7.18 -6.09
C HIS A 93 -2.49 -6.17 -6.42
N TRP A 94 -2.57 -5.09 -5.65
CA TRP A 94 -3.56 -4.05 -5.90
C TRP A 94 -3.34 -3.38 -7.26
N TYR A 95 -2.09 -3.05 -7.60
CA TYR A 95 -1.81 -2.48 -8.92
C TYR A 95 -2.19 -3.45 -10.05
N TYR A 96 -1.92 -4.72 -9.85
CA TYR A 96 -2.33 -5.74 -10.82
C TYR A 96 -3.85 -5.76 -10.98
N MET A 97 -4.58 -5.71 -9.87
CA MET A 97 -6.04 -5.71 -9.92
C MET A 97 -6.60 -4.45 -10.56
N LEU A 98 -5.94 -3.32 -10.36
CA LEU A 98 -6.39 -2.05 -10.97
C LEU A 98 -6.41 -2.12 -12.49
N GLU A 99 -5.51 -2.89 -13.09
CA GLU A 99 -5.50 -3.05 -14.53
C GLU A 99 -6.78 -3.69 -15.06
N LYS A 100 -7.41 -4.51 -14.24
CA LYS A 100 -8.62 -5.23 -14.62
C LYS A 100 -9.87 -4.60 -14.06
N SER A 101 -9.77 -3.91 -12.95
CA SER A 101 -10.91 -3.32 -12.25
C SER A 101 -10.47 -1.98 -11.67
N PRO A 102 -10.59 -0.88 -12.43
CA PRO A 102 -10.11 0.41 -11.97
C PRO A 102 -10.72 0.90 -10.66
N ASP A 103 -11.87 0.35 -10.27
CA ASP A 103 -12.57 0.75 -9.05
C ASP A 103 -12.19 -0.07 -7.83
N VAL A 104 -11.29 -1.05 -7.98
CA VAL A 104 -10.95 -1.92 -6.84
C VAL A 104 -10.29 -1.09 -5.74
N SER A 105 -10.76 -1.28 -4.50
CA SER A 105 -10.20 -0.56 -3.37
C SER A 105 -8.90 -1.23 -2.91
N VAL A 106 -8.06 -0.42 -2.28
CA VAL A 106 -6.81 -0.93 -1.69
C VAL A 106 -7.12 -1.98 -0.63
N LYS A 107 -8.12 -1.72 0.20
CA LYS A 107 -8.50 -2.65 1.26
C LYS A 107 -8.99 -3.98 0.69
N TYR A 108 -9.80 -3.92 -0.37
CA TYR A 108 -10.25 -5.14 -1.02
C TYR A 108 -9.07 -5.97 -1.52
N ALA A 109 -8.10 -5.31 -2.16
CA ALA A 109 -6.93 -6.00 -2.67
C ALA A 109 -6.11 -6.65 -1.55
N ALA A 110 -6.01 -5.97 -0.39
CA ALA A 110 -5.28 -6.51 0.75
C ALA A 110 -5.95 -7.78 1.29
N VAL A 111 -7.27 -7.73 1.43
CA VAL A 111 -8.02 -8.89 1.92
C VAL A 111 -7.99 -10.02 0.88
N ASP A 112 -8.11 -9.67 -0.39
CA ASP A 112 -8.06 -10.67 -1.46
C ASP A 112 -6.70 -11.37 -1.51
N TYR A 113 -5.63 -10.60 -1.34
CA TYR A 113 -4.28 -11.17 -1.29
C TYR A 113 -4.18 -12.17 -0.14
N ALA A 114 -4.65 -11.78 1.04
CA ALA A 114 -4.59 -12.63 2.22
C ALA A 114 -5.43 -13.90 2.01
N ALA A 115 -6.59 -13.76 1.41
CA ALA A 115 -7.47 -14.90 1.15
C ALA A 115 -6.86 -15.87 0.15
N THR A 116 -6.18 -15.34 -0.85
CA THR A 116 -5.65 -16.15 -1.94
C THR A 116 -4.36 -16.88 -1.54
N TYR A 117 -3.48 -16.18 -0.82
CA TYR A 117 -2.13 -16.68 -0.55
C TYR A 117 -1.88 -17.05 0.90
N GLY A 118 -2.71 -16.60 1.82
CA GLY A 118 -2.54 -16.90 3.24
C GLY A 118 -3.24 -18.19 3.60
N LYS A 119 -2.60 -18.99 4.44
CA LYS A 119 -3.17 -20.24 4.90
C LYS A 119 -3.94 -20.06 6.20
N GLY A 120 -5.07 -20.72 6.31
CA GLY A 120 -5.85 -20.72 7.55
C GLY A 120 -6.63 -19.46 7.82
N LEU A 121 -6.80 -18.60 6.82
CA LEU A 121 -7.47 -17.33 6.99
C LEU A 121 -8.95 -17.33 6.58
N ALA A 122 -9.45 -18.41 6.01
CA ALA A 122 -10.79 -18.42 5.45
C ALA A 122 -11.85 -18.02 6.49
N ARG A 123 -11.74 -18.55 7.71
CA ARG A 123 -12.70 -18.25 8.76
C ARG A 123 -12.61 -16.80 9.21
N TRP A 124 -11.38 -16.27 9.32
CA TRP A 124 -11.18 -14.89 9.73
C TRP A 124 -11.72 -13.93 8.66
N ILE A 125 -11.42 -14.23 7.41
CA ILE A 125 -11.84 -13.38 6.29
C ILE A 125 -13.37 -13.31 6.19
N SER A 126 -14.07 -14.42 6.50
CA SER A 126 -15.53 -14.42 6.46
C SER A 126 -16.15 -13.46 7.48
N ARG A 127 -15.40 -13.04 8.50
CA ARG A 127 -15.89 -12.09 9.50
C ARG A 127 -15.69 -10.64 9.07
N LEU A 128 -14.92 -10.39 8.04
CA LEU A 128 -14.66 -9.04 7.58
C LEU A 128 -15.80 -8.57 6.70
N GLN A 129 -16.19 -7.32 6.92
CA GLN A 129 -17.17 -6.70 6.04
C GLN A 129 -16.41 -6.06 4.91
N ILE A 130 -16.27 -6.79 3.83
CA ILE A 130 -15.55 -6.33 2.67
C ILE A 130 -16.57 -5.78 1.69
N PRO A 131 -16.36 -4.54 1.19
CA PRO A 131 -17.24 -4.04 0.13
C PRO A 131 -17.23 -5.03 -1.01
N SER A 132 -18.41 -5.45 -1.42
CA SER A 132 -18.53 -6.34 -2.54
C SER A 132 -17.90 -5.67 -3.75
N ARG A 133 -17.02 -6.40 -4.43
CA ARG A 133 -16.51 -5.90 -5.70
C ARG A 133 -17.59 -6.12 -6.72
N VAL A 134 -18.35 -5.09 -6.94
CA VAL A 134 -19.45 -5.20 -7.86
C VAL A 134 -18.92 -5.35 -9.26
N ALA A 135 -19.41 -6.35 -9.86
CA ALA A 135 -19.06 -6.57 -11.25
C ALA A 135 -19.63 -5.41 -12.08
#